data_86a334b552ba98cc0ad05568069ae1bc
#
_entry.id   86a334b552ba98cc0ad05568069ae1bc
#
_cell.length_a   1.000
_cell.length_b   1.000
_cell.length_c   1.000
_cell.angle_alpha   90.00
_cell.angle_beta   90.00
_cell.angle_gamma   90.00
#
_symmetry.space_group_name_H-M   'P 1'
#
loop_
_entity.id
_entity.type
_entity.pdbx_description
1 polymer ?
#
loop_
_entity_poly.entity_id
_entity_poly.type
_entity_poly.pdbx_seq_one_letter_code
_entity_poly.pdbx_strand_id
1 'polypeptide(L)'
;MDATKILLLPGLGDSDPGHWQSRWERANPRWRRVVQRDWERPVYDDWRAALETAVAASGPDTVLVAHSLGCLLVNRWAAQTGLTIRGALLVAPPDPHRPGFPPQVSGFAELPLRRLPFATLVVASGDDPYAAPGFARRCAEAWGGRLVELGNAGHINTASGHGAWPQGRALLDELLGGP
;
A
#
# COMPACT_ATOMS: atom_id res chain seq x y z
N MET A 1 -11.41 -6.46 -23.38
CA MET A 1 -10.81 -5.60 -22.33
C MET A 1 -10.20 -6.53 -21.30
N ASP A 2 -8.88 -6.53 -21.15
CA ASP A 2 -8.24 -7.28 -20.08
C ASP A 2 -8.72 -6.74 -18.73
N ALA A 3 -9.16 -7.66 -17.86
CA ALA A 3 -9.68 -7.28 -16.56
C ALA A 3 -8.53 -6.68 -15.72
N THR A 4 -8.76 -5.53 -15.09
CA THR A 4 -7.80 -4.89 -14.17
C THR A 4 -7.22 -5.91 -13.20
N LYS A 5 -5.91 -5.96 -13.10
CA LYS A 5 -5.17 -6.89 -12.25
C LYS A 5 -4.81 -6.20 -10.94
N ILE A 6 -5.18 -6.81 -9.83
CA ILE A 6 -4.91 -6.29 -8.48
C ILE A 6 -3.76 -7.07 -7.86
N LEU A 7 -2.74 -6.34 -7.43
CA LEU A 7 -1.67 -6.87 -6.60
C LEU A 7 -1.77 -6.29 -5.18
N LEU A 8 -1.80 -7.17 -4.19
CA LEU A 8 -1.88 -6.82 -2.77
C LEU A 8 -0.47 -6.78 -2.17
N LEU A 9 -0.16 -5.69 -1.50
CA LEU A 9 1.13 -5.46 -0.87
C LEU A 9 0.94 -5.26 0.64
N PRO A 10 1.03 -6.32 1.45
CA PRO A 10 1.04 -6.21 2.91
C PRO A 10 2.23 -5.43 3.45
N GLY A 11 2.15 -5.08 4.73
CA GLY A 11 3.25 -4.49 5.48
C GLY A 11 4.08 -5.51 6.25
N LEU A 12 4.81 -5.03 7.27
CA LEU A 12 5.59 -5.85 8.21
C LEU A 12 4.70 -6.93 8.84
N GLY A 13 5.19 -8.17 8.90
CA GLY A 13 4.49 -9.31 9.48
C GLY A 13 3.38 -9.91 8.61
N ASP A 14 3.28 -9.49 7.33
CA ASP A 14 2.19 -9.87 6.42
C ASP A 14 0.80 -9.37 6.90
N SER A 15 -0.25 -9.74 6.19
CA SER A 15 -1.65 -9.50 6.57
C SER A 15 -2.26 -10.80 7.09
N ASP A 16 -2.62 -10.80 8.37
CA ASP A 16 -3.24 -11.97 9.01
C ASP A 16 -4.56 -12.39 8.32
N PRO A 17 -5.10 -13.60 8.60
CA PRO A 17 -6.31 -14.07 7.93
C PRO A 17 -7.56 -13.21 8.15
N GLY A 18 -7.60 -12.41 9.23
CA GLY A 18 -8.68 -11.48 9.55
C GLY A 18 -8.57 -10.13 8.85
N HIS A 19 -7.39 -9.78 8.38
CA HIS A 19 -7.08 -8.49 7.75
C HIS A 19 -7.87 -8.31 6.44
N TRP A 20 -8.25 -7.06 6.13
CA TRP A 20 -9.03 -6.74 4.93
C TRP A 20 -8.34 -7.20 3.63
N GLN A 21 -7.02 -7.08 3.49
CA GLN A 21 -6.30 -7.57 2.31
C GLN A 21 -6.47 -9.08 2.13
N SER A 22 -6.33 -9.86 3.20
CA SER A 22 -6.50 -11.31 3.15
C SER A 22 -7.93 -11.74 2.85
N ARG A 23 -8.91 -10.98 3.38
CA ARG A 23 -10.34 -11.22 3.06
C ARG A 23 -10.66 -10.89 1.61
N TRP A 24 -10.14 -9.78 1.09
CA TRP A 24 -10.33 -9.38 -0.30
C TRP A 24 -9.70 -10.38 -1.28
N GLU A 25 -8.49 -10.87 -0.97
CA GLU A 25 -7.81 -11.90 -1.76
C GLU A 25 -8.64 -13.18 -1.86
N ARG A 26 -9.15 -13.67 -0.73
CA ARG A 26 -10.02 -14.86 -0.71
C ARG A 26 -11.32 -14.67 -1.50
N ALA A 27 -11.90 -13.48 -1.45
CA ALA A 27 -13.14 -13.16 -2.18
C ALA A 27 -12.92 -12.95 -3.68
N ASN A 28 -11.68 -12.74 -4.12
CA ASN A 28 -11.35 -12.40 -5.51
C ASN A 28 -10.21 -13.29 -6.02
N PRO A 29 -10.50 -14.46 -6.58
CA PRO A 29 -9.48 -15.46 -6.98
C PRO A 29 -8.46 -14.96 -8.02
N ARG A 30 -8.73 -13.84 -8.69
CA ARG A 30 -7.81 -13.22 -9.65
C ARG A 30 -6.85 -12.22 -9.03
N TRP A 31 -7.08 -11.81 -7.78
CA TRP A 31 -6.18 -10.92 -7.07
C TRP A 31 -5.01 -11.72 -6.51
N ARG A 32 -3.84 -11.11 -6.44
CA ARG A 32 -2.62 -11.78 -6.03
C ARG A 32 -1.89 -10.96 -4.99
N ARG A 33 -1.44 -11.64 -3.94
CA ARG A 33 -0.49 -11.07 -2.99
C ARG A 33 0.91 -11.14 -3.59
N VAL A 34 1.64 -10.05 -3.50
CA VAL A 34 3.08 -10.05 -3.76
C VAL A 34 3.76 -10.68 -2.55
N VAL A 35 4.19 -11.93 -2.71
CA VAL A 35 4.81 -12.69 -1.63
C VAL A 35 6.24 -12.22 -1.42
N GLN A 36 6.58 -11.91 -0.18
CA GLN A 36 7.90 -11.44 0.21
C GLN A 36 8.75 -12.58 0.77
N ARG A 37 10.07 -12.44 0.66
CA ARG A 37 11.01 -13.44 1.15
C ARG A 37 11.01 -13.57 2.68
N ASP A 38 10.91 -12.44 3.38
CA ASP A 38 10.87 -12.37 4.83
C ASP A 38 9.91 -11.25 5.25
N TRP A 39 8.85 -11.63 5.94
CA TRP A 39 7.85 -10.69 6.43
C TRP A 39 8.24 -10.03 7.75
N GLU A 40 9.08 -10.72 8.55
CA GLU A 40 9.48 -10.27 9.89
C GLU A 40 10.72 -9.37 9.88
N ARG A 41 11.57 -9.54 8.88
CA ARG A 41 12.78 -8.75 8.67
C ARG A 41 12.85 -8.24 7.23
N PRO A 42 11.99 -7.29 6.86
CA PRO A 42 11.93 -6.75 5.51
C PRO A 42 13.25 -6.12 5.09
N VAL A 43 13.72 -6.49 3.91
CA VAL A 43 14.82 -5.84 3.20
C VAL A 43 14.25 -5.22 1.93
N TYR A 44 14.41 -3.90 1.77
CA TYR A 44 13.80 -3.17 0.65
C TYR A 44 14.13 -3.77 -0.71
N ASP A 45 15.40 -4.12 -0.96
CA ASP A 45 15.82 -4.62 -2.28
C ASP A 45 15.17 -5.97 -2.62
N ASP A 46 15.00 -6.85 -1.63
CA ASP A 46 14.27 -8.12 -1.81
C ASP A 46 12.79 -7.85 -2.14
N TRP A 47 12.16 -6.96 -1.38
CA TRP A 47 10.75 -6.61 -1.57
C TRP A 47 10.52 -5.88 -2.89
N ARG A 48 11.43 -4.99 -3.28
CA ARG A 48 11.43 -4.32 -4.58
C ARG A 48 11.51 -5.31 -5.73
N ALA A 49 12.43 -6.28 -5.66
CA ALA A 49 12.59 -7.30 -6.69
C ALA A 49 11.33 -8.16 -6.87
N ALA A 50 10.69 -8.54 -5.75
CA ALA A 50 9.42 -9.27 -5.79
C ALA A 50 8.30 -8.45 -6.44
N LEU A 51 8.18 -7.15 -6.09
CA LEU A 51 7.20 -6.25 -6.70
C LEU A 51 7.47 -6.05 -8.18
N GLU A 52 8.72 -5.78 -8.58
CA GLU A 52 9.11 -5.60 -9.99
C GLU A 52 8.71 -6.82 -10.83
N THR A 53 9.03 -8.03 -10.35
CA THR A 53 8.66 -9.29 -11.01
C THR A 53 7.16 -9.44 -11.14
N ALA A 54 6.41 -9.16 -10.06
CA ALA A 54 4.95 -9.29 -10.05
C ALA A 54 4.28 -8.30 -11.01
N VAL A 55 4.74 -7.04 -11.05
CA VAL A 55 4.20 -6.02 -11.96
C VAL A 55 4.56 -6.34 -13.41
N ALA A 56 5.80 -6.76 -13.69
CA ALA A 56 6.21 -7.17 -15.04
C ALA A 56 5.33 -8.31 -15.59
N ALA A 57 5.00 -9.29 -14.74
CA ALA A 57 4.11 -10.40 -15.12
C ALA A 57 2.63 -9.97 -15.22
N SER A 58 2.22 -8.96 -14.48
CA SER A 58 0.85 -8.47 -14.44
C SER A 58 0.53 -7.51 -15.60
N GLY A 59 1.46 -6.64 -15.95
CA GLY A 59 1.33 -5.67 -17.05
C GLY A 59 0.78 -4.30 -16.62
N PRO A 60 0.61 -3.38 -17.58
CA PRO A 60 0.35 -1.96 -17.30
C PRO A 60 -1.03 -1.65 -16.70
N ASP A 61 -2.01 -2.56 -16.83
CA ASP A 61 -3.34 -2.41 -16.22
C ASP A 61 -3.38 -2.82 -14.74
N THR A 62 -2.21 -3.01 -14.12
CA THR A 62 -2.08 -3.36 -12.71
C THR A 62 -2.47 -2.20 -11.82
N VAL A 63 -3.23 -2.51 -10.76
CA VAL A 63 -3.44 -1.62 -9.61
C VAL A 63 -2.83 -2.24 -8.37
N LEU A 64 -2.01 -1.47 -7.68
CA LEU A 64 -1.39 -1.87 -6.41
C LEU A 64 -2.29 -1.48 -5.25
N VAL A 65 -2.50 -2.40 -4.32
CA VAL A 65 -3.24 -2.17 -3.07
C VAL A 65 -2.31 -2.43 -1.90
N ALA A 66 -1.73 -1.37 -1.39
CA ALA A 66 -0.69 -1.45 -0.37
C ALA A 66 -1.21 -1.03 1.01
N HIS A 67 -0.70 -1.69 2.04
CA HIS A 67 -0.93 -1.35 3.44
C HIS A 67 0.40 -1.14 4.16
N SER A 68 0.46 -0.11 5.02
CA SER A 68 1.59 0.12 5.91
C SER A 68 2.94 0.20 5.16
N LEU A 69 3.92 -0.63 5.51
CA LEU A 69 5.24 -0.69 4.88
C LEU A 69 5.15 -0.91 3.35
N GLY A 70 4.11 -1.60 2.88
CA GLY A 70 3.83 -1.74 1.45
C GLY A 70 3.66 -0.40 0.73
N CYS A 71 3.18 0.65 1.41
CA CYS A 71 3.08 1.99 0.84
C CYS A 71 4.46 2.61 0.57
N LEU A 72 5.40 2.43 1.49
CA LEU A 72 6.79 2.90 1.32
C LEU A 72 7.47 2.13 0.19
N LEU A 73 7.21 0.83 0.07
CA LEU A 73 7.68 0.02 -1.05
C LEU A 73 7.22 0.60 -2.38
N VAL A 74 5.92 0.84 -2.55
CA VAL A 74 5.35 1.40 -3.80
C VAL A 74 5.97 2.75 -4.14
N ASN A 75 6.08 3.65 -3.16
CA ASN A 75 6.61 4.99 -3.39
C ASN A 75 8.06 4.96 -3.89
N ARG A 76 8.94 4.22 -3.21
CA ARG A 76 10.35 4.15 -3.59
C ARG A 76 10.55 3.34 -4.87
N TRP A 77 9.80 2.25 -5.05
CA TRP A 77 9.80 1.46 -6.29
C TRP A 77 9.42 2.31 -7.51
N ALA A 78 8.37 3.13 -7.40
CA ALA A 78 7.92 4.02 -8.49
C ALA A 78 8.99 5.04 -8.90
N ALA A 79 9.91 5.36 -8.00
CA ALA A 79 11.05 6.24 -8.29
C ALA A 79 12.17 5.57 -9.09
N GLN A 80 12.20 4.24 -9.15
CA GLN A 80 13.31 3.44 -9.68
C GLN A 80 12.93 2.55 -10.85
N THR A 81 11.63 2.21 -10.99
CA THR A 81 11.15 1.32 -12.04
C THR A 81 10.98 2.01 -13.38
N GLY A 82 11.15 1.26 -14.46
CA GLY A 82 10.72 1.64 -15.81
C GLY A 82 9.34 1.08 -16.19
N LEU A 83 8.70 0.32 -15.30
CA LEU A 83 7.37 -0.26 -15.56
C LEU A 83 6.27 0.77 -15.31
N THR A 84 5.15 0.59 -15.99
CA THR A 84 3.95 1.40 -15.80
C THR A 84 2.85 0.59 -15.13
N ILE A 85 2.04 1.26 -14.32
CA ILE A 85 0.83 0.70 -13.70
C ILE A 85 -0.33 1.67 -13.84
N ARG A 86 -1.55 1.19 -13.67
CA ARG A 86 -2.76 1.99 -13.76
C ARG A 86 -2.97 2.90 -12.55
N GLY A 87 -2.68 2.40 -11.34
CA GLY A 87 -2.88 3.17 -10.12
C GLY A 87 -2.47 2.45 -8.85
N ALA A 88 -2.57 3.15 -7.71
CA ALA A 88 -2.30 2.58 -6.40
C ALA A 88 -3.25 3.12 -5.32
N LEU A 89 -3.77 2.21 -4.50
CA LEU A 89 -4.44 2.49 -3.23
C LEU A 89 -3.41 2.28 -2.11
N LEU A 90 -3.05 3.36 -1.43
CA LEU A 90 -2.02 3.39 -0.38
C LEU A 90 -2.67 3.64 0.98
N VAL A 91 -2.73 2.63 1.82
CA VAL A 91 -3.48 2.64 3.08
C VAL A 91 -2.53 2.69 4.27
N ALA A 92 -2.71 3.66 5.14
CA ALA A 92 -1.96 3.85 6.38
C ALA A 92 -0.42 3.87 6.17
N PRO A 93 0.13 4.76 5.32
CA PRO A 93 1.58 4.83 5.13
C PRO A 93 2.27 5.21 6.46
N PRO A 94 3.25 4.42 6.94
CA PRO A 94 3.98 4.73 8.17
C PRO A 94 5.06 5.77 7.92
N ASP A 95 5.43 6.52 8.96
CA ASP A 95 6.54 7.46 8.91
C ASP A 95 7.87 6.72 9.19
N PRO A 96 8.77 6.56 8.20
CA PRO A 96 10.02 5.82 8.38
C PRO A 96 11.02 6.54 9.28
N HIS A 97 10.81 7.83 9.55
CA HIS A 97 11.70 8.65 10.39
C HIS A 97 11.18 8.83 11.82
N ARG A 98 10.02 8.23 12.13
CA ARG A 98 9.45 8.32 13.47
C ARG A 98 10.30 7.54 14.47
N PRO A 99 10.52 8.08 15.70
CA PRO A 99 11.08 7.31 16.80
C PRO A 99 10.27 6.02 17.03
N GLY A 100 10.98 4.88 17.12
CA GLY A 100 10.33 3.56 17.26
C GLY A 100 9.95 2.89 15.93
N PHE A 101 10.39 3.43 14.79
CA PHE A 101 10.31 2.67 13.53
C PHE A 101 11.08 1.34 13.71
N PRO A 102 10.51 0.20 13.28
CA PRO A 102 11.06 -1.12 13.61
C PRO A 102 12.52 -1.30 13.13
N PRO A 103 13.47 -1.57 14.03
CA PRO A 103 14.90 -1.62 13.68
C PRO A 103 15.26 -2.79 12.74
N GLN A 104 14.41 -3.82 12.65
CA GLN A 104 14.60 -4.96 11.76
C GLN A 104 14.19 -4.65 10.30
N VAL A 105 13.53 -3.52 10.04
CA VAL A 105 13.17 -3.07 8.70
C VAL A 105 14.34 -2.33 8.07
N SER A 106 14.87 -2.85 6.95
CA SER A 106 16.07 -2.33 6.31
C SER A 106 15.79 -1.71 4.95
N GLY A 107 16.36 -0.53 4.69
CA GLY A 107 16.33 0.12 3.38
C GLY A 107 15.04 0.89 3.06
N PHE A 108 14.09 1.03 3.99
CA PHE A 108 12.82 1.73 3.78
C PHE A 108 12.81 3.19 4.24
N ALA A 109 13.92 3.70 4.77
CA ALA A 109 13.98 5.07 5.27
C ALA A 109 13.96 6.13 4.15
N GLU A 110 14.36 5.77 2.95
CA GLU A 110 14.30 6.66 1.79
C GLU A 110 12.86 6.80 1.29
N LEU A 111 12.30 7.99 1.41
CA LEU A 111 10.93 8.33 1.03
C LEU A 111 10.93 9.47 -0.01
N PRO A 112 10.92 9.16 -1.31
CA PRO A 112 10.83 10.18 -2.35
C PRO A 112 9.51 10.97 -2.25
N LEU A 113 9.58 12.25 -1.90
CA LEU A 113 8.45 13.16 -1.87
C LEU A 113 8.29 13.86 -3.22
N ARG A 114 7.88 13.09 -4.23
CA ARG A 114 7.63 13.56 -5.58
C ARG A 114 6.38 12.90 -6.16
N ARG A 115 5.79 13.54 -7.16
CA ARG A 115 4.58 13.05 -7.84
C ARG A 115 4.80 11.63 -8.37
N LEU A 116 3.85 10.75 -8.07
CA LEU A 116 3.78 9.41 -8.63
C LEU A 116 3.22 9.46 -10.06
N PRO A 117 3.73 8.63 -10.98
CA PRO A 117 3.34 8.66 -12.39
C PRO A 117 2.03 7.94 -12.71
N PHE A 118 1.20 7.64 -11.69
CA PHE A 118 -0.06 6.92 -11.82
C PHE A 118 -1.12 7.48 -10.87
N ALA A 119 -2.38 7.13 -11.12
CA ALA A 119 -3.48 7.51 -10.24
C ALA A 119 -3.26 6.98 -8.81
N THR A 120 -3.33 7.86 -7.82
CA THR A 120 -3.00 7.51 -6.43
C THR A 120 -4.11 7.96 -5.49
N LEU A 121 -4.54 7.05 -4.63
CA LEU A 121 -5.44 7.29 -3.52
C LEU A 121 -4.74 6.92 -2.21
N VAL A 122 -4.60 7.88 -1.32
CA VAL A 122 -4.01 7.69 0.02
C VAL A 122 -5.13 7.66 1.04
N VAL A 123 -5.16 6.63 1.87
CA VAL A 123 -6.14 6.50 2.98
C VAL A 123 -5.39 6.57 4.30
N ALA A 124 -5.82 7.46 5.18
CA ALA A 124 -5.16 7.74 6.43
C ALA A 124 -6.11 7.72 7.63
N SER A 125 -5.55 7.49 8.81
CA SER A 125 -6.21 7.58 10.11
C SER A 125 -5.59 8.68 10.95
N GLY A 126 -6.43 9.40 11.70
CA GLY A 126 -6.00 10.50 12.57
C GLY A 126 -5.27 10.04 13.82
N ASP A 127 -5.44 8.79 14.22
CA ASP A 127 -4.83 8.19 15.42
C ASP A 127 -3.92 6.99 15.08
N ASP A 128 -3.37 6.95 13.87
CA ASP A 128 -2.43 5.89 13.47
C ASP A 128 -1.18 5.93 14.35
N PRO A 129 -0.87 4.84 15.10
CA PRO A 129 0.29 4.81 15.98
C PRO A 129 1.64 4.82 15.23
N TYR A 130 1.66 4.60 13.93
CA TYR A 130 2.88 4.49 13.11
C TYR A 130 3.16 5.72 12.24
N ALA A 131 2.33 6.76 12.31
CA ALA A 131 2.54 8.00 11.58
C ALA A 131 2.23 9.23 12.47
N ALA A 132 3.04 10.27 12.35
CA ALA A 132 2.73 11.54 13.00
C ALA A 132 1.50 12.19 12.37
N PRO A 133 0.74 13.00 13.12
CA PRO A 133 -0.38 13.78 12.55
C PRO A 133 0.08 14.57 11.31
N GLY A 134 -0.71 14.51 10.24
CA GLY A 134 -0.41 15.20 8.97
C GLY A 134 0.65 14.54 8.09
N PHE A 135 1.30 13.45 8.52
CA PHE A 135 2.30 12.75 7.69
C PHE A 135 1.68 12.23 6.37
N ALA A 136 0.57 11.51 6.45
CA ALA A 136 -0.09 10.98 5.27
C ALA A 136 -0.61 12.09 4.33
N ARG A 137 -1.03 13.23 4.87
CA ARG A 137 -1.41 14.41 4.07
C ARG A 137 -0.22 14.95 3.29
N ARG A 138 0.94 15.16 3.93
CA ARG A 138 2.18 15.57 3.24
C ARG A 138 2.58 14.58 2.15
N CYS A 139 2.47 13.28 2.42
CA CYS A 139 2.72 12.26 1.42
C CYS A 139 1.75 12.37 0.24
N ALA A 140 0.45 12.46 0.49
CA ALA A 140 -0.57 12.57 -0.56
C ALA A 140 -0.34 13.80 -1.45
N GLU A 141 -0.06 14.95 -0.84
CA GLU A 141 0.26 16.20 -1.56
C GLU A 141 1.50 16.04 -2.46
N ALA A 142 2.60 15.52 -1.89
CA ALA A 142 3.85 15.32 -2.63
C ALA A 142 3.71 14.29 -3.74
N TRP A 143 2.97 13.22 -3.51
CA TRP A 143 2.73 12.15 -4.47
C TRP A 143 1.69 12.53 -5.53
N GLY A 144 0.96 13.64 -5.36
CA GLY A 144 -0.11 14.08 -6.24
C GLY A 144 -1.34 13.16 -6.18
N GLY A 145 -1.54 12.51 -5.03
CA GLY A 145 -2.65 11.62 -4.75
C GLY A 145 -3.82 12.33 -4.07
N ARG A 146 -5.02 11.77 -4.22
CA ARG A 146 -6.19 12.16 -3.42
C ARG A 146 -6.05 11.56 -2.02
N LEU A 147 -6.29 12.37 -0.98
CA LEU A 147 -6.33 11.92 0.41
C LEU A 147 -7.76 11.62 0.86
N VAL A 148 -7.95 10.52 1.57
CA VAL A 148 -9.16 10.20 2.34
C VAL A 148 -8.77 9.97 3.80
N GLU A 149 -9.33 10.76 4.69
CA GLU A 149 -9.12 10.63 6.13
C GLU A 149 -10.34 9.94 6.77
N LEU A 150 -10.10 8.86 7.51
CA LEU A 150 -11.14 8.04 8.14
C LEU A 150 -11.48 8.49 9.57
N GLY A 151 -10.89 9.60 10.07
CA GLY A 151 -10.94 9.93 11.48
C GLY A 151 -10.07 8.96 12.31
N ASN A 152 -10.54 8.54 13.47
CA ASN A 152 -9.82 7.62 14.35
C ASN A 152 -10.09 6.18 13.92
N ALA A 153 -9.22 5.62 13.12
CA ALA A 153 -9.33 4.28 12.53
C ALA A 153 -8.12 3.38 12.87
N GLY A 154 -7.27 3.81 13.81
CA GLY A 154 -6.05 3.11 14.19
C GLY A 154 -5.13 2.92 12.99
N HIS A 155 -4.48 1.77 12.87
CA HIS A 155 -3.62 1.46 11.73
C HIS A 155 -4.37 0.82 10.54
N ILE A 156 -5.68 0.92 10.51
CA ILE A 156 -6.56 0.36 9.45
C ILE A 156 -6.22 -1.12 9.19
N ASN A 157 -6.17 -1.90 10.26
CA ASN A 157 -5.82 -3.32 10.26
C ASN A 157 -6.82 -4.14 11.08
N THR A 158 -6.54 -5.43 11.26
CA THR A 158 -7.40 -6.33 12.06
C THR A 158 -7.56 -5.83 13.50
N ALA A 159 -6.48 -5.37 14.13
CA ALA A 159 -6.50 -4.89 15.51
C ALA A 159 -7.38 -3.64 15.70
N SER A 160 -7.51 -2.81 14.67
CA SER A 160 -8.39 -1.64 14.67
C SER A 160 -9.78 -1.91 14.06
N GLY A 161 -10.17 -3.17 13.90
CA GLY A 161 -11.51 -3.59 13.47
C GLY A 161 -11.74 -3.61 11.96
N HIS A 162 -10.70 -3.46 11.15
CA HIS A 162 -10.80 -3.43 9.69
C HIS A 162 -10.60 -4.84 9.08
N GLY A 163 -11.62 -5.68 9.25
CA GLY A 163 -11.68 -7.00 8.62
C GLY A 163 -12.28 -6.95 7.20
N ALA A 164 -13.60 -6.85 7.07
CA ALA A 164 -14.24 -6.77 5.74
C ALA A 164 -13.96 -5.43 5.02
N TRP A 165 -13.99 -4.35 5.75
CA TRP A 165 -13.76 -2.97 5.34
C TRP A 165 -14.43 -2.57 4.01
N PRO A 166 -15.77 -2.57 3.96
CA PRO A 166 -16.51 -2.25 2.73
C PRO A 166 -16.26 -0.84 2.20
N GLN A 167 -15.98 0.13 3.10
CA GLN A 167 -15.61 1.48 2.71
C GLN A 167 -14.30 1.52 1.91
N GLY A 168 -13.28 0.77 2.33
CA GLY A 168 -12.03 0.67 1.59
C GLY A 168 -12.21 0.01 0.23
N ARG A 169 -13.12 -0.97 0.15
CA ARG A 169 -13.47 -1.59 -1.13
C ARG A 169 -14.12 -0.58 -2.08
N ALA A 170 -15.04 0.25 -1.60
CA ALA A 170 -15.65 1.31 -2.40
C ALA A 170 -14.61 2.32 -2.90
N LEU A 171 -13.63 2.69 -2.08
CA LEU A 171 -12.52 3.57 -2.48
C LEU A 171 -11.65 2.95 -3.58
N LEU A 172 -11.42 1.64 -3.54
CA LEU A 172 -10.73 0.93 -4.62
C LEU A 172 -11.57 0.96 -5.90
N ASP A 173 -12.86 0.72 -5.81
CA ASP A 173 -13.77 0.73 -6.97
C ASP A 173 -13.82 2.13 -7.60
N GLU A 174 -13.79 3.21 -6.82
CA GLU A 174 -13.64 4.60 -7.32
C GLU A 174 -12.31 4.78 -8.09
N LEU A 175 -11.20 4.30 -7.54
CA LEU A 175 -9.89 4.37 -8.20
C LEU A 175 -9.88 3.60 -9.53
N LEU A 176 -10.65 2.52 -9.62
CA LEU A 176 -10.79 1.72 -10.84
C LEU A 176 -11.69 2.39 -11.90
N GLY A 177 -12.27 3.53 -11.60
CA GLY A 177 -13.21 4.22 -12.49
C GLY A 177 -14.62 3.66 -12.38
N GLY A 178 -15.03 3.23 -11.19
CA GLY A 178 -16.40 2.88 -10.85
C GLY A 178 -17.35 4.05 -11.10
N PRO A 179 -18.67 3.78 -11.22
CA PRO A 179 -19.69 4.78 -11.55
C PRO A 179 -19.70 5.94 -10.57
#